data_3e90eba0c20e17d6dde42e7be70baaf2
#
_entry.id   3e90eba0c20e17d6dde42e7be70baaf2
#
_cell.length_a   1.000
_cell.length_b   1.000
_cell.length_c   1.000
_cell.angle_alpha   90.00
_cell.angle_beta   90.00
_cell.angle_gamma   90.00
#
_symmetry.space_group_name_H-M   'P 1'
#
loop_
_entity.id
_entity.type
_entity.pdbx_description
1 polymer ?
#
loop_
_entity_poly.entity_id
_entity_poly.type
_entity_poly.pdbx_seq_one_letter_code
_entity_poly.pdbx_strand_id
1 'polypeptide(L)' 'MDNDPSVLLRRVYDALYDALEGPSVAAAVLIIARYQYQIAFVADQEINLLAALTEIMVEETLRLIDSLENLE' A
#
# COMPACT_ATOMS: atom_id res chain seq x y z
N MET A 1 -7.67 1.66 22.27
CA MET A 1 -6.41 1.59 21.68
C MET A 1 -6.41 1.05 20.33
N ASP A 2 -5.67 1.66 19.56
CA ASP A 2 -5.88 1.54 18.18
C ASP A 2 -4.84 0.74 17.48
N ASN A 3 -4.76 -0.54 17.83
CA ASN A 3 -3.91 -1.46 17.12
C ASN A 3 -4.69 -2.30 16.12
N ASP A 4 -5.90 -1.85 15.81
CA ASP A 4 -6.72 -2.52 14.82
C ASP A 4 -6.04 -2.40 13.46
N PRO A 5 -5.74 -3.50 12.77
CA PRO A 5 -5.08 -3.44 11.47
C PRO A 5 -5.84 -2.65 10.42
N SER A 6 -7.17 -2.61 10.48
CA SER A 6 -7.90 -1.84 9.50
C SER A 6 -7.72 -0.34 9.72
N VAL A 7 -7.56 0.11 10.97
CA VAL A 7 -7.23 1.49 11.28
C VAL A 7 -5.81 1.82 10.81
N LEU A 8 -4.88 0.89 11.01
CA LEU A 8 -3.51 1.09 10.56
C LEU A 8 -3.42 1.20 9.04
N LEU A 9 -4.16 0.35 8.32
CA LEU A 9 -4.18 0.43 6.87
C LEU A 9 -4.76 1.76 6.40
N ARG A 10 -5.77 2.27 7.09
CA ARG A 10 -6.34 3.56 6.75
C ARG A 10 -5.34 4.68 6.98
N ARG A 11 -4.55 4.61 8.05
CA ARG A 11 -3.52 5.60 8.30
C ARG A 11 -2.42 5.55 7.25
N VAL A 12 -2.07 4.35 6.81
CA VAL A 12 -1.12 4.19 5.70
C VAL A 12 -1.66 4.87 4.46
N TYR A 13 -2.94 4.65 4.14
CA TYR A 13 -3.55 5.28 2.99
C TYR A 13 -3.47 6.81 3.09
N ASP A 14 -3.83 7.36 4.26
CA ASP A 14 -3.82 8.80 4.44
C ASP A 14 -2.44 9.39 4.25
N ALA A 15 -1.41 8.71 4.76
CA ALA A 15 -0.03 9.16 4.60
C ALA A 15 0.41 9.07 3.14
N LEU A 16 0.04 8.00 2.45
CA LEU A 16 0.41 7.81 1.06
C LEU A 16 -0.29 8.78 0.14
N TYR A 17 -1.53 9.14 0.46
CA TYR A 17 -2.27 10.10 -0.34
C TYR A 17 -1.51 11.41 -0.46
N ASP A 18 -0.87 11.83 0.63
CA ASP A 18 -0.10 13.07 0.64
C ASP A 18 1.26 12.91 -0.02
N ALA A 19 1.81 11.71 -0.03
CA ALA A 19 3.18 11.48 -0.50
C ALA A 19 3.26 11.04 -1.95
N LEU A 20 2.20 10.46 -2.49
CA LEU A 20 2.20 9.89 -3.84
C LEU A 20 1.40 10.76 -4.79
N GLU A 21 1.68 10.61 -6.07
CA GLU A 21 0.96 11.33 -7.09
C GLU A 21 0.08 10.39 -7.89
N GLY A 22 -1.02 10.93 -8.37
CA GLY A 22 -1.95 10.35 -9.34
C GLY A 22 -1.99 8.82 -9.42
N PRO A 23 -1.39 8.23 -10.46
CA PRO A 23 -1.48 6.78 -10.65
C PRO A 23 -0.92 5.96 -9.51
N SER A 24 0.10 6.49 -8.81
CA SER A 24 0.67 5.80 -7.65
C SER A 24 -0.32 5.71 -6.50
N VAL A 25 -1.10 6.77 -6.29
CA VAL A 25 -2.16 6.75 -5.28
C VAL A 25 -3.20 5.70 -5.64
N ALA A 26 -3.61 5.65 -6.91
CA ALA A 26 -4.59 4.66 -7.34
C ALA A 26 -4.12 3.23 -7.11
N ALA A 27 -2.85 2.96 -7.44
CA ALA A 27 -2.29 1.63 -7.22
C ALA A 27 -2.26 1.29 -5.73
N ALA A 28 -1.85 2.24 -4.90
CA ALA A 28 -1.79 2.03 -3.44
C ALA A 28 -3.19 1.77 -2.88
N VAL A 29 -4.20 2.49 -3.36
CA VAL A 29 -5.57 2.28 -2.91
C VAL A 29 -6.04 0.87 -3.21
N LEU A 30 -5.75 0.36 -4.40
CA LEU A 30 -6.14 -1.00 -4.76
C LEU A 30 -5.46 -2.05 -3.88
N ILE A 31 -4.17 -1.84 -3.60
CA ILE A 31 -3.43 -2.75 -2.74
C ILE A 31 -4.02 -2.74 -1.33
N ILE A 32 -4.25 -1.55 -0.77
CA ILE A 32 -4.78 -1.42 0.58
C ILE A 32 -6.17 -2.04 0.68
N ALA A 33 -7.02 -1.81 -0.33
CA ALA A 33 -8.36 -2.36 -0.32
C ALA A 33 -8.34 -3.88 -0.31
N ARG A 34 -7.43 -4.48 -1.10
CA ARG A 34 -7.30 -5.93 -1.12
C ARG A 34 -6.86 -6.47 0.23
N TYR A 35 -5.92 -5.80 0.88
CA TYR A 35 -5.44 -6.25 2.19
C TYR A 35 -6.46 -6.02 3.30
N GLN A 36 -7.27 -4.97 3.21
CA GLN A 36 -8.37 -4.79 4.15
C GLN A 36 -9.38 -5.92 4.05
N TYR A 37 -9.66 -6.37 2.82
CA TYR A 37 -10.55 -7.50 2.65
C TYR A 37 -9.97 -8.76 3.29
N GLN A 38 -8.65 -8.96 3.17
CA GLN A 38 -8.00 -10.14 3.69
C GLN A 38 -7.89 -10.17 5.22
N ILE A 39 -8.01 -9.03 5.89
CA ILE A 39 -7.83 -8.95 7.34
C ILE A 39 -8.68 -9.98 8.08
N ALA A 40 -9.91 -10.22 7.61
CA ALA A 40 -10.82 -11.14 8.28
C ALA A 40 -10.38 -12.60 8.18
N PHE A 41 -9.44 -12.91 7.29
CA PHE A 41 -9.08 -14.29 6.95
C PHE A 41 -7.65 -14.66 7.31
N VAL A 42 -6.83 -13.70 7.74
CA VAL A 42 -5.42 -13.98 8.00
C VAL A 42 -5.20 -14.23 9.49
N ALA A 43 -4.30 -15.17 9.79
CA ALA A 43 -3.96 -15.49 11.17
C ALA A 43 -3.06 -14.44 11.80
N ASP A 44 -2.15 -13.88 11.03
CA ASP A 44 -1.20 -12.89 11.53
C ASP A 44 -1.44 -11.57 10.83
N GLN A 45 -2.13 -10.67 11.51
CA GLN A 45 -2.51 -9.39 10.93
C GLN A 45 -1.34 -8.42 10.82
N GLU A 46 -0.34 -8.59 11.66
CA GLU A 46 0.85 -7.76 11.57
C GLU A 46 1.63 -8.08 10.30
N ILE A 47 1.79 -9.35 9.99
CA ILE A 47 2.45 -9.76 8.75
C ILE A 47 1.63 -9.31 7.55
N ASN A 48 0.30 -9.36 7.66
CA ASN A 48 -0.56 -8.88 6.57
C ASN A 48 -0.32 -7.40 6.30
N LEU A 49 -0.19 -6.59 7.35
CA LEU A 49 0.11 -5.17 7.19
C LEU A 49 1.48 -4.96 6.55
N LEU A 50 2.48 -5.70 7.02
CA LEU A 50 3.82 -5.61 6.44
C LEU A 50 3.83 -6.00 4.97
N ALA A 51 3.06 -7.01 4.61
CA ALA A 51 2.95 -7.44 3.22
C ALA A 51 2.32 -6.34 2.35
N ALA A 52 1.31 -5.64 2.87
CA ALA A 52 0.70 -4.54 2.15
C ALA A 52 1.71 -3.42 1.90
N LEU A 53 2.46 -3.05 2.92
CA LEU A 53 3.48 -2.01 2.79
C LEU A 53 4.57 -2.43 1.82
N THR A 54 4.99 -3.68 1.87
CA THR A 54 6.00 -4.20 0.96
C THR A 54 5.52 -4.16 -0.49
N GLU A 55 4.29 -4.54 -0.71
CA GLU A 55 3.74 -4.53 -2.06
C GLU A 55 3.66 -3.11 -2.62
N ILE A 56 3.27 -2.13 -1.79
CA ILE A 56 3.24 -0.73 -2.20
C ILE A 56 4.64 -0.26 -2.56
N MET A 57 5.64 -0.63 -1.78
CA MET A 57 7.01 -0.24 -2.06
C MET A 57 7.52 -0.83 -3.37
N VAL A 58 7.20 -2.10 -3.62
CA VAL A 58 7.59 -2.75 -4.87
C VAL A 58 6.93 -2.04 -6.06
N GLU A 59 5.65 -1.75 -5.94
CA GLU A 59 4.92 -1.09 -7.02
C GLU A 59 5.51 0.29 -7.32
N GLU A 60 5.84 1.06 -6.28
CA GLU A 60 6.46 2.37 -6.47
C GLU A 60 7.82 2.27 -7.13
N THR A 61 8.60 1.26 -6.73
CA THR A 61 9.91 1.03 -7.33
C THR A 61 9.78 0.72 -8.81
N LEU A 62 8.83 -0.12 -9.17
CA LEU A 62 8.62 -0.48 -10.58
C LEU A 62 8.18 0.73 -11.40
N ARG A 63 7.35 1.60 -10.84
CA ARG A 63 6.92 2.82 -11.51
C ARG A 63 8.09 3.75 -11.73
N LEU A 64 8.97 3.86 -10.75
CA LEU A 64 10.16 4.71 -10.88
C LEU A 64 11.09 4.20 -11.96
N ILE A 65 11.33 2.90 -12.01
CA ILE A 65 12.17 2.29 -13.04
C ILE A 65 11.58 2.54 -14.41
N ASP A 66 10.27 2.35 -14.57
CA ASP A 66 9.60 2.59 -15.83
C ASP A 66 9.76 4.04 -16.28
N SER A 67 9.62 4.98 -15.34
CA SER A 67 9.80 6.40 -15.65
C SER A 67 11.21 6.70 -16.11
N LEU A 68 12.20 6.09 -15.47
CA LEU A 68 13.60 6.31 -15.88
C LEU A 68 13.88 5.76 -17.27
N GLU A 69 13.30 4.61 -17.60
CA GLU A 69 13.47 4.03 -18.92
C GLU A 69 12.85 4.91 -20.00
N ASN A 70 11.76 5.58 -19.67
CA ASN A 70 11.07 6.43 -20.64
C ASN A 70 11.76 7.77 -20.87
N LEU A 71 12.80 8.07 -20.13
CA LEU A 71 13.57 9.29 -20.34
C LEU A 71 14.51 9.18 -21.55
N GLU A 72 14.73 8.00 -22.04
CA GLU A 72 15.53 7.78 -23.23
C GLU A 72 14.63 7.76 -24.47
#